data_6fba276d53921ea804c8015dbc1bf3bb
#
_entry.id   6fba276d53921ea804c8015dbc1bf3bb
#
_cell.length_a   1.000
_cell.length_b   1.000
_cell.length_c   1.000
_cell.angle_alpha   90.00
_cell.angle_beta   90.00
_cell.angle_gamma   90.00
#
_symmetry.space_group_name_H-M   'P 1'
#
loop_
_entity.id
_entity.type
_entity.pdbx_description
1 polymer ?
#
loop_
_entity_poly.entity_id
_entity_poly.type
_entity_poly.pdbx_seq_one_letter_code
_entity_poly.pdbx_strand_id
1 'polypeptide(L)'
;MRYYCENRDPEFDTKMHEVLVVYKQIELQFDEEGEVLPFEGVKINTVSYDEKPGIQAIANTAPDKMPTTEKGYRYRDHEYVRLGTLSLLAGIDLLTGEAIPLLSETHKSSDFIEFLRILDAKYPQGEIIRLILDNHSAHKSKETCKYLESNAGRFEFVFTPTHGSWLNMIESFFSKITRQMLRGIRVSSKEELAQRIYQYFDDINKEPVVFRWKYKMDEISTLKSAC
;
A
#
# COMPACT_ATOMS: atom_id res chain seq x y z
N MET A 1 15.29 -0.62 27.99
CA MET A 1 15.22 -1.99 27.45
C MET A 1 15.62 -1.91 25.98
N ARG A 2 16.46 -2.82 25.47
CA ARG A 2 16.82 -2.90 24.05
C ARG A 2 16.22 -4.19 23.51
N TYR A 3 15.51 -4.10 22.37
CA TYR A 3 14.91 -5.25 21.71
C TYR A 3 15.86 -5.81 20.65
N TYR A 4 15.86 -7.12 20.46
CA TYR A 4 16.57 -7.81 19.39
C TYR A 4 15.63 -8.80 18.71
N CYS A 5 15.92 -9.15 17.44
CA CYS A 5 15.18 -10.17 16.69
C CYS A 5 16.04 -11.44 16.64
N GLU A 6 15.59 -12.51 17.28
CA GLU A 6 16.28 -13.79 17.32
C GLU A 6 16.16 -14.55 15.98
N ASN A 7 14.97 -14.45 15.36
CA ASN A 7 14.68 -15.10 14.08
C ASN A 7 14.78 -14.09 12.93
N ARG A 8 15.97 -13.52 12.73
CA ARG A 8 16.21 -12.64 11.59
C ARG A 8 16.19 -13.44 10.29
N ASP A 9 15.57 -12.89 9.25
CA ASP A 9 15.61 -13.44 7.89
C ASP A 9 17.08 -13.62 7.45
N PRO A 10 17.55 -14.85 7.12
CA PRO A 10 18.92 -15.07 6.68
C PRO A 10 19.28 -14.29 5.40
N GLU A 11 18.29 -13.98 4.56
CA GLU A 11 18.45 -13.21 3.33
C GLU A 11 18.08 -11.73 3.52
N PHE A 12 18.01 -11.24 4.77
CA PHE A 12 17.55 -9.88 5.08
C PHE A 12 18.30 -8.82 4.29
N ASP A 13 19.62 -8.87 4.31
CA ASP A 13 20.44 -7.84 3.68
C ASP A 13 20.37 -7.92 2.14
N THR A 14 20.22 -9.11 1.56
CA THR A 14 20.03 -9.31 0.11
C THR A 14 18.67 -8.76 -0.33
N LYS A 15 17.58 -9.15 0.31
CA LYS A 15 16.24 -8.67 -0.02
C LYS A 15 16.10 -7.16 0.21
N MET A 16 16.69 -6.65 1.30
CA MET A 16 16.73 -5.20 1.53
C MET A 16 17.43 -4.50 0.39
N HIS A 17 18.59 -5.02 -0.05
CA HIS A 17 19.33 -4.44 -1.17
C HIS A 17 18.51 -4.45 -2.47
N GLU A 18 17.82 -5.55 -2.79
CA GLU A 18 16.93 -5.65 -3.96
C GLU A 18 15.84 -4.56 -3.95
N VAL A 19 15.16 -4.39 -2.82
CA VAL A 19 14.14 -3.33 -2.66
C VAL A 19 14.74 -1.93 -2.84
N LEU A 20 15.91 -1.67 -2.22
CA LEU A 20 16.59 -0.38 -2.33
C LEU A 20 17.07 -0.08 -3.75
N VAL A 21 17.53 -1.11 -4.50
CA VAL A 21 17.86 -0.97 -5.94
C VAL A 21 16.63 -0.56 -6.74
N VAL A 22 15.47 -1.15 -6.47
CA VAL A 22 14.22 -0.73 -7.14
C VAL A 22 13.89 0.72 -6.82
N TYR A 23 13.98 1.16 -5.57
CA TYR A 23 13.76 2.57 -5.22
C TYR A 23 14.75 3.50 -5.90
N LYS A 24 16.02 3.09 -6.02
CA LYS A 24 17.03 3.86 -6.76
C LYS A 24 16.73 3.95 -8.25
N GLN A 25 16.26 2.86 -8.86
CA GLN A 25 15.81 2.86 -10.25
C GLN A 25 14.65 3.84 -10.50
N ILE A 26 13.73 3.98 -9.52
CA ILE A 26 12.62 4.94 -9.61
C ILE A 26 13.15 6.37 -9.43
N GLU A 27 14.03 6.60 -8.47
CA GLU A 27 14.64 7.93 -8.24
C GLU A 27 15.31 8.46 -9.50
N LEU A 28 16.01 7.60 -10.25
CA LEU A 28 16.69 7.93 -11.50
C LEU A 28 15.74 8.20 -12.69
N GLN A 29 14.45 7.98 -12.53
CA GLN A 29 13.45 8.35 -13.54
C GLN A 29 12.98 9.81 -13.41
N PHE A 30 13.49 10.56 -12.45
CA PHE A 30 13.16 11.96 -12.25
C PHE A 30 14.41 12.84 -12.53
N ASP A 31 14.16 14.01 -13.07
CA ASP A 31 15.17 15.08 -13.17
C ASP A 31 15.34 15.84 -11.83
N GLU A 32 16.20 16.88 -11.85
CA GLU A 32 16.45 17.71 -10.66
C GLU A 32 15.22 18.53 -10.23
N GLU A 33 14.34 18.87 -11.16
CA GLU A 33 13.07 19.55 -10.95
C GLU A 33 11.97 18.61 -10.42
N GLY A 34 12.18 17.30 -10.54
CA GLY A 34 11.25 16.26 -10.10
C GLY A 34 10.25 15.81 -11.15
N GLU A 35 10.47 16.18 -12.41
CA GLU A 35 9.70 15.73 -13.55
C GLU A 35 10.17 14.34 -14.02
N VAL A 36 9.26 13.57 -14.61
CA VAL A 36 9.57 12.21 -15.10
C VAL A 36 10.34 12.31 -16.42
N LEU A 37 11.52 11.71 -16.45
CA LEU A 37 12.35 11.63 -17.63
C LEU A 37 11.73 10.75 -18.71
N PRO A 38 11.92 11.07 -20.01
CA PRO A 38 11.55 10.17 -21.11
C PRO A 38 12.22 8.80 -20.96
N PHE A 39 11.47 7.74 -21.16
CA PHE A 39 11.96 6.38 -21.06
C PHE A 39 11.89 5.66 -22.41
N GLU A 40 13.00 5.01 -22.81
CA GLU A 40 13.06 4.16 -23.99
C GLU A 40 13.08 2.68 -23.55
N GLY A 41 12.22 1.86 -24.14
CA GLY A 41 12.13 0.42 -23.86
C GLY A 41 10.81 -0.02 -23.25
N VAL A 42 10.81 -1.19 -22.60
CA VAL A 42 9.62 -1.71 -21.90
C VAL A 42 9.47 -0.99 -20.55
N LYS A 43 8.39 -0.26 -20.40
CA LYS A 43 8.11 0.48 -19.16
C LYS A 43 7.78 -0.48 -18.02
N ILE A 44 8.34 -0.20 -16.84
CA ILE A 44 8.07 -0.92 -15.60
C ILE A 44 7.34 0.00 -14.65
N ASN A 45 6.07 -0.30 -14.37
CA ASN A 45 5.27 0.41 -13.39
C ASN A 45 5.47 -0.25 -12.03
N THR A 46 6.05 0.46 -11.09
CA THR A 46 6.37 -0.09 -9.77
C THR A 46 5.36 0.35 -8.73
N VAL A 47 4.71 -0.61 -8.11
CA VAL A 47 3.67 -0.42 -7.10
C VAL A 47 4.15 -0.97 -5.76
N SER A 48 4.14 -0.16 -4.71
CA SER A 48 4.29 -0.59 -3.32
C SER A 48 2.93 -1.06 -2.83
N TYR A 49 2.79 -2.34 -2.48
CA TYR A 49 1.52 -2.98 -2.14
C TYR A 49 1.55 -3.60 -0.75
N ASP A 50 0.40 -3.55 -0.05
CA ASP A 50 0.18 -4.27 1.21
C ASP A 50 -1.32 -4.34 1.55
N GLU A 51 -1.69 -5.07 2.60
CA GLU A 51 -3.03 -5.19 3.15
C GLU A 51 -3.15 -4.49 4.50
N LYS A 52 -4.28 -3.82 4.69
CA LYS A 52 -4.72 -3.30 5.98
C LYS A 52 -6.01 -4.01 6.40
N PRO A 53 -5.91 -5.16 7.08
CA PRO A 53 -7.09 -5.92 7.52
C PRO A 53 -7.79 -5.26 8.71
N GLY A 54 -9.04 -5.67 8.94
CA GLY A 54 -9.75 -5.40 10.19
C GLY A 54 -10.16 -3.94 10.41
N ILE A 55 -10.38 -3.17 9.34
CA ILE A 55 -10.93 -1.82 9.44
C ILE A 55 -12.37 -1.93 9.94
N GLN A 56 -12.63 -1.43 11.16
CA GLN A 56 -13.92 -1.58 11.82
C GLN A 56 -14.93 -0.53 11.36
N ALA A 57 -16.10 -0.99 10.91
CA ALA A 57 -17.29 -0.16 10.79
C ALA A 57 -17.94 -0.07 12.18
N ILE A 58 -17.95 1.11 12.76
CA ILE A 58 -18.49 1.36 14.11
C ILE A 58 -19.48 2.51 14.12
N ALA A 59 -20.59 2.32 14.81
CA ALA A 59 -21.64 3.33 15.01
C ALA A 59 -21.68 3.81 16.47
N ASN A 60 -22.20 5.00 16.67
CA ASN A 60 -22.51 5.48 18.03
C ASN A 60 -23.73 4.74 18.56
N THR A 61 -23.75 4.49 19.88
CA THR A 61 -24.94 3.99 20.63
C THR A 61 -25.92 5.10 20.89
N ALA A 62 -25.45 6.34 21.06
CA ALA A 62 -26.25 7.54 21.28
C ALA A 62 -25.70 8.71 20.44
N PRO A 63 -26.52 9.73 20.13
CA PRO A 63 -26.06 10.92 19.41
C PRO A 63 -24.95 11.66 20.16
N ASP A 64 -23.99 12.20 19.43
CA ASP A 64 -22.95 13.06 19.97
C ASP A 64 -23.60 14.32 20.61
N LYS A 65 -23.15 14.72 21.81
CA LYS A 65 -23.56 15.97 22.43
C LYS A 65 -22.71 17.11 21.86
N MET A 66 -23.38 18.09 21.28
CA MET A 66 -22.73 19.24 20.65
C MET A 66 -22.11 20.18 21.68
N PRO A 67 -21.10 20.97 21.31
CA PRO A 67 -20.52 22.00 22.16
C PRO A 67 -21.60 23.02 22.59
N THR A 68 -21.49 23.49 23.83
CA THR A 68 -22.29 24.58 24.35
C THR A 68 -21.38 25.77 24.71
N THR A 69 -21.99 26.93 25.00
CA THR A 69 -21.24 28.13 25.44
C THR A 69 -20.41 27.89 26.69
N GLU A 70 -20.84 26.95 27.55
CA GLU A 70 -20.13 26.59 28.79
C GLU A 70 -19.10 25.48 28.57
N LYS A 71 -19.33 24.60 27.57
CA LYS A 71 -18.50 23.43 27.29
C LYS A 71 -18.15 23.41 25.79
N GLY A 72 -16.97 23.90 25.46
CA GLY A 72 -16.48 24.06 24.10
C GLY A 72 -16.14 22.75 23.36
N TYR A 73 -16.48 21.58 23.89
CA TYR A 73 -16.10 20.28 23.34
C TYR A 73 -17.34 19.48 22.91
N ARG A 74 -17.18 18.70 21.81
CA ARG A 74 -18.14 17.66 21.46
C ARG A 74 -17.91 16.45 22.36
N TYR A 75 -18.97 15.93 22.96
CA TYR A 75 -18.90 14.69 23.73
C TYR A 75 -19.50 13.56 22.94
N ARG A 76 -18.77 12.48 22.86
CA ARG A 76 -19.18 11.23 22.22
C ARG A 76 -19.27 10.14 23.29
N ASP A 77 -20.28 9.28 23.16
CA ASP A 77 -20.37 8.08 23.98
C ASP A 77 -19.13 7.21 23.75
N HIS A 78 -18.57 6.67 24.82
CA HIS A 78 -17.45 5.74 24.73
C HIS A 78 -17.91 4.36 24.23
N GLU A 79 -19.19 4.02 24.40
CA GLU A 79 -19.77 2.81 23.84
C GLU A 79 -20.00 2.97 22.33
N TYR A 80 -19.92 1.85 21.63
CA TYR A 80 -20.15 1.80 20.19
C TYR A 80 -20.69 0.44 19.75
N VAL A 81 -21.41 0.43 18.64
CA VAL A 81 -21.88 -0.77 17.96
C VAL A 81 -20.93 -1.14 16.85
N ARG A 82 -20.54 -2.41 16.77
CA ARG A 82 -19.74 -2.95 15.66
C ARG A 82 -20.67 -3.42 14.56
N LEU A 83 -20.45 -2.92 13.35
CA LEU A 83 -21.25 -3.21 12.15
C LEU A 83 -20.53 -4.18 11.21
N GLY A 84 -19.32 -4.61 11.59
CA GLY A 84 -18.46 -5.50 10.81
C GLY A 84 -17.10 -4.90 10.51
N THR A 85 -16.32 -5.60 9.68
CA THR A 85 -14.97 -5.19 9.29
C THR A 85 -14.81 -5.24 7.79
N LEU A 86 -13.87 -4.45 7.27
CA LEU A 86 -13.37 -4.51 5.90
C LEU A 86 -11.86 -4.67 5.91
N SER A 87 -11.33 -5.29 4.87
CA SER A 87 -9.91 -5.32 4.55
C SER A 87 -9.65 -4.40 3.37
N LEU A 88 -8.66 -3.54 3.49
CA LEU A 88 -8.18 -2.69 2.40
C LEU A 88 -6.90 -3.30 1.84
N LEU A 89 -6.97 -3.74 0.59
CA LEU A 89 -5.80 -4.06 -0.22
C LEU A 89 -5.47 -2.79 -1.00
N ALA A 90 -4.25 -2.30 -0.92
CA ALA A 90 -3.91 -1.07 -1.61
C ALA A 90 -2.51 -1.08 -2.19
N GLY A 91 -2.31 -0.32 -3.25
CA GLY A 91 -1.01 -0.06 -3.85
C GLY A 91 -0.79 1.42 -4.06
N ILE A 92 0.47 1.84 -4.06
CA ILE A 92 0.88 3.17 -4.47
C ILE A 92 1.81 3.01 -5.66
N ASP A 93 1.46 3.63 -6.78
CA ASP A 93 2.36 3.79 -7.92
C ASP A 93 3.50 4.74 -7.49
N LEU A 94 4.71 4.25 -7.50
CA LEU A 94 5.86 5.00 -6.98
C LEU A 94 6.38 6.06 -7.94
N LEU A 95 5.95 6.03 -9.20
CA LEU A 95 6.30 7.05 -10.19
C LEU A 95 5.29 8.21 -10.18
N THR A 96 3.99 7.91 -10.08
CA THR A 96 2.93 8.92 -10.15
C THR A 96 2.42 9.36 -8.77
N GLY A 97 2.63 8.56 -7.74
CA GLY A 97 2.06 8.77 -6.40
C GLY A 97 0.58 8.36 -6.29
N GLU A 98 -0.02 7.85 -7.37
CA GLU A 98 -1.42 7.44 -7.37
C GLU A 98 -1.66 6.23 -6.49
N ALA A 99 -2.69 6.29 -5.67
CA ALA A 99 -3.07 5.21 -4.77
C ALA A 99 -4.24 4.40 -5.35
N ILE A 100 -4.11 3.07 -5.32
CA ILE A 100 -5.04 2.13 -5.96
C ILE A 100 -5.66 1.27 -4.86
N PRO A 101 -6.95 1.41 -4.54
CA PRO A 101 -7.63 0.62 -3.51
C PRO A 101 -8.40 -0.58 -4.05
N LEU A 102 -8.50 -1.61 -3.22
CA LEU A 102 -9.52 -2.65 -3.29
C LEU A 102 -10.02 -2.93 -1.88
N LEU A 103 -11.33 -2.80 -1.66
CA LEU A 103 -11.97 -3.22 -0.42
C LEU A 103 -12.57 -4.60 -0.56
N SER A 104 -12.31 -5.45 0.41
CA SER A 104 -12.87 -6.79 0.52
C SER A 104 -13.29 -7.10 1.96
N GLU A 105 -14.09 -8.14 2.16
CA GLU A 105 -14.35 -8.68 3.50
C GLU A 105 -13.20 -9.53 4.02
N THR A 106 -12.32 -9.99 3.13
CA THR A 106 -11.16 -10.82 3.44
C THR A 106 -9.89 -10.24 2.81
N HIS A 107 -8.77 -10.91 3.01
CA HIS A 107 -7.48 -10.64 2.38
C HIS A 107 -6.82 -11.95 1.97
N LYS A 108 -7.61 -12.80 1.28
CA LYS A 108 -7.17 -14.10 0.78
C LYS A 108 -6.50 -13.98 -0.59
N SER A 109 -5.97 -15.10 -1.09
CA SER A 109 -5.39 -15.18 -2.43
C SER A 109 -6.34 -14.71 -3.53
N SER A 110 -7.65 -14.96 -3.39
CA SER A 110 -8.67 -14.49 -4.33
C SER A 110 -8.74 -12.96 -4.40
N ASP A 111 -8.66 -12.30 -3.24
CA ASP A 111 -8.71 -10.84 -3.15
C ASP A 111 -7.42 -10.22 -3.72
N PHE A 112 -6.29 -10.86 -3.45
CA PHE A 112 -5.01 -10.44 -4.03
C PHE A 112 -5.02 -10.61 -5.56
N ILE A 113 -5.52 -11.71 -6.09
CA ILE A 113 -5.66 -11.91 -7.54
C ILE A 113 -6.59 -10.86 -8.17
N GLU A 114 -7.67 -10.48 -7.47
CA GLU A 114 -8.55 -9.40 -7.95
C GLU A 114 -7.81 -8.05 -7.97
N PHE A 115 -6.98 -7.78 -6.98
CA PHE A 115 -6.12 -6.60 -6.98
C PHE A 115 -5.12 -6.62 -8.16
N LEU A 116 -4.52 -7.78 -8.48
CA LEU A 116 -3.66 -7.92 -9.67
C LEU A 116 -4.43 -7.64 -10.97
N ARG A 117 -5.70 -8.05 -11.07
CA ARG A 117 -6.56 -7.72 -12.23
C ARG A 117 -6.82 -6.22 -12.36
N ILE A 118 -7.02 -5.53 -11.25
CA ILE A 118 -7.16 -4.07 -11.25
C ILE A 118 -5.89 -3.42 -11.80
N LEU A 119 -4.71 -3.87 -11.37
CA LEU A 119 -3.45 -3.37 -11.89
C LEU A 119 -3.27 -3.69 -13.38
N ASP A 120 -3.62 -4.91 -13.80
CA ASP A 120 -3.54 -5.31 -15.21
C ASP A 120 -4.43 -4.46 -16.12
N ALA A 121 -5.63 -4.13 -15.65
CA ALA A 121 -6.56 -3.26 -16.37
C ALA A 121 -6.11 -1.79 -16.38
N LYS A 122 -5.39 -1.34 -15.35
CA LYS A 122 -4.93 0.03 -15.20
C LYS A 122 -3.77 0.36 -16.12
N TYR A 123 -2.78 -0.51 -16.22
CA TYR A 123 -1.56 -0.25 -16.98
C TYR A 123 -1.63 -0.81 -18.41
N PRO A 124 -1.06 -0.09 -19.41
CA PRO A 124 -1.06 -0.54 -20.81
C PRO A 124 -0.50 -1.94 -20.99
N GLN A 125 -1.05 -2.67 -21.95
CA GLN A 125 -0.54 -4.00 -22.30
C GLN A 125 0.88 -3.90 -22.89
N GLY A 126 1.75 -4.86 -22.55
CA GLY A 126 3.15 -4.86 -22.95
C GLY A 126 4.11 -4.16 -21.99
N GLU A 127 3.58 -3.44 -21.00
CA GLU A 127 4.37 -2.91 -19.87
C GLU A 127 4.47 -3.95 -18.76
N ILE A 128 5.49 -3.86 -17.90
CA ILE A 128 5.67 -4.74 -16.73
C ILE A 128 5.08 -4.04 -15.49
N ILE A 129 4.40 -4.81 -14.66
CA ILE A 129 3.90 -4.36 -13.35
C ILE A 129 4.76 -5.00 -12.27
N ARG A 130 5.60 -4.20 -11.63
CA ARG A 130 6.45 -4.65 -10.52
C ARG A 130 5.76 -4.32 -9.20
N LEU A 131 5.61 -5.31 -8.32
CA LEU A 131 5.07 -5.11 -6.97
C LEU A 131 6.17 -5.30 -5.93
N ILE A 132 6.32 -4.31 -5.04
CA ILE A 132 7.06 -4.45 -3.79
C ILE A 132 6.03 -4.87 -2.73
N LEU A 133 6.20 -6.04 -2.14
CA LEU A 133 5.24 -6.65 -1.22
C LEU A 133 5.95 -7.51 -0.16
N ASP A 134 5.23 -7.86 0.88
CA ASP A 134 5.74 -8.74 1.93
C ASP A 134 5.64 -10.23 1.56
N ASN A 135 6.10 -11.09 2.48
CA ASN A 135 6.08 -12.54 2.30
C ASN A 135 4.76 -13.19 2.73
N HIS A 136 3.62 -12.48 2.72
CA HIS A 136 2.34 -13.05 3.08
C HIS A 136 2.00 -14.28 2.23
N SER A 137 1.36 -15.29 2.83
CA SER A 137 1.09 -16.57 2.17
C SER A 137 0.16 -16.45 0.95
N ALA A 138 -0.71 -15.45 0.92
CA ALA A 138 -1.59 -15.19 -0.21
C ALA A 138 -0.80 -14.88 -1.50
N HIS A 139 0.35 -14.21 -1.38
CA HIS A 139 1.18 -13.82 -2.52
C HIS A 139 1.90 -15.00 -3.18
N LYS A 140 2.11 -16.08 -2.44
CA LYS A 140 2.82 -17.30 -2.87
C LYS A 140 1.90 -18.52 -2.96
N SER A 141 0.59 -18.32 -2.90
CA SER A 141 -0.38 -19.39 -2.97
C SER A 141 -0.38 -20.07 -4.34
N LYS A 142 -0.85 -21.34 -4.40
CA LYS A 142 -1.00 -22.06 -5.66
C LYS A 142 -1.91 -21.32 -6.65
N GLU A 143 -2.94 -20.64 -6.16
CA GLU A 143 -3.89 -19.88 -6.98
C GLU A 143 -3.20 -18.65 -7.58
N THR A 144 -2.43 -17.92 -6.77
CA THR A 144 -1.64 -16.78 -7.22
C THR A 144 -0.59 -17.20 -8.24
N CYS A 145 0.18 -18.27 -7.98
CA CYS A 145 1.17 -18.78 -8.93
C CYS A 145 0.52 -19.14 -10.27
N LYS A 146 -0.62 -19.83 -10.26
CA LYS A 146 -1.36 -20.17 -11.48
C LYS A 146 -1.81 -18.92 -12.26
N TYR A 147 -2.25 -17.87 -11.56
CA TYR A 147 -2.63 -16.60 -12.19
C TYR A 147 -1.41 -15.94 -12.84
N LEU A 148 -0.27 -15.90 -12.15
CA LEU A 148 0.98 -15.34 -12.68
C LEU A 148 1.52 -16.13 -13.90
N GLU A 149 1.44 -17.46 -13.88
CA GLU A 149 1.79 -18.32 -15.02
C GLU A 149 0.94 -18.01 -16.25
N SER A 150 -0.37 -17.76 -16.03
CA SER A 150 -1.29 -17.38 -17.13
C SER A 150 -1.02 -15.98 -17.67
N ASN A 151 -0.28 -15.14 -16.95
CA ASN A 151 0.10 -13.78 -17.31
C ASN A 151 1.64 -13.63 -17.30
N ALA A 152 2.34 -14.61 -17.85
CA ALA A 152 3.80 -14.68 -17.84
C ALA A 152 4.43 -13.41 -18.43
N GLY A 153 5.40 -12.83 -17.71
CA GLY A 153 6.11 -11.61 -18.12
C GLY A 153 5.36 -10.30 -17.81
N ARG A 154 4.11 -10.37 -17.31
CA ARG A 154 3.33 -9.18 -16.95
C ARG A 154 3.65 -8.66 -15.56
N PHE A 155 3.86 -9.55 -14.60
CA PHE A 155 4.09 -9.23 -13.20
C PHE A 155 5.49 -9.63 -12.73
N GLU A 156 6.12 -8.76 -11.96
CA GLU A 156 7.39 -8.98 -11.28
C GLU A 156 7.21 -8.70 -9.78
N PHE A 157 7.58 -9.64 -8.91
CA PHE A 157 7.46 -9.47 -7.47
C PHE A 157 8.83 -9.26 -6.83
N VAL A 158 8.94 -8.22 -6.01
CA VAL A 158 10.10 -7.90 -5.19
C VAL A 158 9.67 -8.00 -3.73
N PHE A 159 10.17 -9.03 -3.04
CA PHE A 159 9.75 -9.30 -1.66
C PHE A 159 10.59 -8.53 -0.65
N THR A 160 9.92 -7.86 0.29
CA THR A 160 10.61 -7.32 1.46
C THR A 160 11.11 -8.46 2.36
N PRO A 161 12.21 -8.27 3.11
CA PRO A 161 12.65 -9.29 4.06
C PRO A 161 11.64 -9.47 5.19
N THR A 162 11.62 -10.66 5.79
CA THR A 162 10.83 -10.93 7.01
C THR A 162 11.24 -9.93 8.10
N HIS A 163 10.27 -9.34 8.79
CA HIS A 163 10.46 -8.23 9.75
C HIS A 163 11.01 -6.93 9.13
N GLY A 164 10.90 -6.78 7.80
CA GLY A 164 11.32 -5.61 7.05
C GLY A 164 10.16 -4.80 6.46
N SER A 165 8.95 -4.84 7.04
CA SER A 165 7.78 -4.12 6.54
C SER A 165 8.00 -2.61 6.40
N TRP A 166 8.87 -2.03 7.25
CA TRP A 166 9.27 -0.64 7.16
C TRP A 166 9.92 -0.25 5.82
N LEU A 167 10.44 -1.22 5.06
CA LEU A 167 10.92 -1.03 3.68
C LEU A 167 9.77 -0.85 2.69
N ASN A 168 8.55 -1.21 3.03
CA ASN A 168 7.41 -1.06 2.15
C ASN A 168 6.77 0.34 2.31
N MET A 169 6.85 1.17 1.27
CA MET A 169 6.41 2.57 1.33
C MET A 169 4.91 2.72 1.62
N ILE A 170 4.09 1.75 1.25
CA ILE A 170 2.63 1.75 1.51
C ILE A 170 2.30 1.83 3.01
N GLU A 171 3.17 1.36 3.90
CA GLU A 171 2.99 1.45 5.35
C GLU A 171 2.85 2.90 5.84
N SER A 172 3.63 3.81 5.25
CA SER A 172 3.51 5.24 5.51
C SER A 172 2.15 5.79 5.09
N PHE A 173 1.63 5.30 3.96
CA PHE A 173 0.31 5.64 3.46
C PHE A 173 -0.80 5.10 4.39
N PHE A 174 -0.70 3.85 4.85
CA PHE A 174 -1.64 3.30 5.81
C PHE A 174 -1.65 4.05 7.15
N SER A 175 -0.51 4.56 7.56
CA SER A 175 -0.41 5.47 8.70
C SER A 175 -1.11 6.81 8.43
N LYS A 176 -1.00 7.35 7.22
CA LYS A 176 -1.67 8.60 6.80
C LYS A 176 -3.19 8.45 6.79
N ILE A 177 -3.74 7.44 6.08
CA ILE A 177 -5.20 7.21 6.03
C ILE A 177 -5.77 6.94 7.42
N THR A 178 -5.04 6.20 8.27
CA THR A 178 -5.47 5.93 9.64
C THR A 178 -5.63 7.22 10.43
N ARG A 179 -4.67 8.15 10.35
CA ARG A 179 -4.72 9.42 11.07
C ARG A 179 -5.75 10.39 10.52
N GLN A 180 -5.87 10.48 9.20
CA GLN A 180 -6.70 11.47 8.53
C GLN A 180 -8.17 11.10 8.47
N MET A 181 -8.49 9.79 8.34
CA MET A 181 -9.83 9.35 8.02
C MET A 181 -10.36 8.27 8.96
N LEU A 182 -9.58 7.20 9.23
CA LEU A 182 -10.11 6.06 9.97
C LEU A 182 -10.18 6.31 11.48
N ARG A 183 -9.28 7.14 12.02
CA ARG A 183 -9.22 7.40 13.46
C ARG A 183 -10.49 8.11 13.96
N GLY A 184 -11.25 7.39 14.78
CA GLY A 184 -12.48 7.91 15.37
C GLY A 184 -13.66 8.00 14.39
N ILE A 185 -13.56 7.37 13.21
CA ILE A 185 -14.67 7.29 12.24
C ILE A 185 -15.91 6.68 12.90
N ARG A 186 -17.06 7.19 12.50
CA ARG A 186 -18.38 6.63 12.82
C ARG A 186 -19.19 6.56 11.53
N VAL A 187 -19.82 5.42 11.32
CA VAL A 187 -20.61 5.10 10.12
C VAL A 187 -21.89 4.38 10.52
N SER A 188 -22.87 4.40 9.66
CA SER A 188 -24.16 3.72 9.86
C SER A 188 -24.15 2.29 9.32
N SER A 189 -23.17 1.94 8.44
CA SER A 189 -23.05 0.61 7.86
C SER A 189 -21.61 0.33 7.35
N LYS A 190 -21.32 -0.92 6.95
CA LYS A 190 -20.09 -1.28 6.25
C LYS A 190 -20.00 -0.61 4.88
N GLU A 191 -21.10 -0.48 4.20
CA GLU A 191 -21.20 0.14 2.86
C GLU A 191 -20.83 1.62 2.93
N GLU A 192 -21.29 2.32 3.97
CA GLU A 192 -20.89 3.72 4.21
C GLU A 192 -19.38 3.81 4.48
N LEU A 193 -18.81 2.89 5.27
CA LEU A 193 -17.36 2.84 5.47
C LEU A 193 -16.62 2.67 4.16
N ALA A 194 -17.07 1.71 3.32
CA ALA A 194 -16.47 1.46 2.01
C ALA A 194 -16.53 2.71 1.11
N GLN A 195 -17.69 3.33 1.03
CA GLN A 195 -17.90 4.55 0.24
C GLN A 195 -16.96 5.68 0.69
N ARG A 196 -16.81 5.88 2.00
CA ARG A 196 -15.91 6.92 2.54
C ARG A 196 -14.44 6.61 2.26
N ILE A 197 -14.05 5.33 2.29
CA ILE A 197 -12.67 4.94 1.95
C ILE A 197 -12.43 5.22 0.45
N TYR A 198 -13.31 4.79 -0.46
CA TYR A 198 -13.15 5.08 -1.89
C TYR A 198 -13.13 6.59 -2.16
N GLN A 199 -14.02 7.36 -1.54
CA GLN A 199 -14.00 8.82 -1.66
C GLN A 199 -12.68 9.44 -1.20
N TYR A 200 -12.09 8.93 -0.13
CA TYR A 200 -10.75 9.38 0.31
C TYR A 200 -9.68 9.10 -0.75
N PHE A 201 -9.70 7.94 -1.41
CA PHE A 201 -8.77 7.63 -2.49
C PHE A 201 -9.00 8.53 -3.71
N ASP A 202 -10.25 8.78 -4.08
CA ASP A 202 -10.59 9.71 -5.16
C ASP A 202 -10.07 11.13 -4.86
N ASP A 203 -10.20 11.58 -3.61
CA ASP A 203 -9.76 12.91 -3.20
C ASP A 203 -8.23 13.05 -3.21
N ILE A 204 -7.50 12.08 -2.72
CA ILE A 204 -6.02 12.14 -2.72
C ILE A 204 -5.43 11.95 -4.12
N ASN A 205 -6.11 11.24 -5.01
CA ASN A 205 -5.69 11.03 -6.39
C ASN A 205 -5.96 12.23 -7.30
N LYS A 206 -6.66 13.28 -6.84
CA LYS A 206 -6.76 14.56 -7.57
C LYS A 206 -5.41 15.29 -7.63
N GLU A 207 -4.62 15.17 -6.57
CA GLU A 207 -3.26 15.71 -6.47
C GLU A 207 -2.36 14.66 -5.81
N PRO A 208 -1.95 13.62 -6.55
CA PRO A 208 -1.19 12.51 -6.00
C PRO A 208 0.21 12.98 -5.57
N VAL A 209 0.68 12.44 -4.47
CA VAL A 209 1.99 12.79 -3.90
C VAL A 209 2.96 11.65 -4.15
N VAL A 210 4.03 11.93 -4.88
CA VAL A 210 5.11 10.96 -5.11
C VAL A 210 5.88 10.73 -3.82
N PHE A 211 5.90 9.50 -3.35
CA PHE A 211 6.69 9.08 -2.20
C PHE A 211 8.12 8.76 -2.64
N ARG A 212 9.11 9.38 -1.98
CA ARG A 212 10.52 9.15 -2.27
C ARG A 212 11.21 8.50 -1.08
N TRP A 213 11.90 7.42 -1.33
CA TRP A 213 12.72 6.74 -0.34
C TRP A 213 14.04 7.49 -0.14
N LYS A 214 14.49 7.63 1.11
CA LYS A 214 15.73 8.38 1.44
C LYS A 214 16.79 7.55 2.15
N TYR A 215 16.38 6.51 2.87
CA TYR A 215 17.29 5.72 3.70
C TYR A 215 18.28 4.93 2.85
N LYS A 216 19.57 5.09 3.10
CA LYS A 216 20.69 4.40 2.42
C LYS A 216 20.74 4.58 0.90
N MET A 217 20.11 5.58 0.32
CA MET A 217 20.14 5.79 -1.13
C MET A 217 21.55 6.10 -1.67
N ASP A 218 22.38 6.77 -0.88
CA ASP A 218 23.77 7.11 -1.25
C ASP A 218 24.70 5.89 -1.27
N GLU A 219 24.33 4.79 -0.57
CA GLU A 219 25.07 3.54 -0.51
C GLU A 219 24.74 2.60 -1.69
N ILE A 220 23.65 2.86 -2.42
CA ILE A 220 23.18 2.00 -3.50
C ILE A 220 23.83 2.39 -4.82
N SER A 221 24.67 1.49 -5.35
CA SER A 221 25.20 1.59 -6.71
C SER A 221 24.23 0.96 -7.70
N THR A 222 23.83 1.73 -8.74
CA THR A 222 23.01 1.24 -9.85
C THR A 222 23.83 0.62 -10.98
N LEU A 223 25.13 0.48 -10.81
CA LEU A 223 25.95 -0.21 -11.79
C LEU A 223 25.42 -1.65 -11.88
N LYS A 224 24.71 -1.94 -12.96
CA LYS A 224 24.52 -3.31 -13.42
C LYS A 224 25.89 -3.93 -13.51
N SER A 225 26.16 -4.97 -12.73
CA SER A 225 27.18 -5.92 -13.09
C SER A 225 26.78 -6.47 -14.44
N ALA A 226 27.39 -5.96 -15.49
CA ALA A 226 27.37 -6.59 -16.79
C ALA A 226 28.00 -7.96 -16.61
N CYS A 227 27.22 -9.01 -16.75
CA CYS A 227 27.64 -10.37 -17.11
C CYS A 227 26.56 -10.97 -17.97
#